data_c0ef356a3b6cea5af1b53d299609b457
#
_entry.id   c0ef356a3b6cea5af1b53d299609b457
#
_cell.length_a   1.000
_cell.length_b   1.000
_cell.length_c   1.000
_cell.angle_alpha   90.00
_cell.angle_beta   90.00
_cell.angle_gamma   90.00
#
_symmetry.space_group_name_H-M   'P 1'
#
loop_
_entity.id
_entity.type
_entity.pdbx_description
1 polymer ?
#
loop_
_entity_poly.entity_id
_entity_poly.type
_entity_poly.pdbx_seq_one_letter_code
_entity_poly.pdbx_strand_id
1 'polypeptide(L)'
;MSGINGAKYKLMPESPEVDLKIIEEKAKKIVENFGGKNKEYSIEPIAFGLKAIIVFFSYPDDKNAEELEEQFSKIENVASVQLIDMRKIA
;
A
#
# COMPACT_ATOMS: atom_id res chain seq x y z
N MET A 1 4.17 24.97 7.44
CA MET A 1 4.34 23.70 8.15
C MET A 1 3.48 22.63 7.49
N SER A 2 4.07 21.51 7.12
CA SER A 2 3.31 20.48 6.44
C SER A 2 2.51 19.64 7.44
N GLY A 3 1.33 19.21 7.01
CA GLY A 3 0.52 18.28 7.78
C GLY A 3 0.86 16.84 7.41
N ILE A 4 0.01 15.93 7.87
CA ILE A 4 0.18 14.50 7.62
C ILE A 4 -1.07 13.96 6.94
N ASN A 5 -0.88 13.23 5.87
CA ASN A 5 -1.94 12.53 5.17
C ASN A 5 -1.92 11.05 5.53
N GLY A 6 -3.09 10.43 5.49
CA GLY A 6 -3.21 8.98 5.56
C GLY A 6 -3.72 8.47 4.23
N ALA A 7 -3.18 7.35 3.77
CA ALA A 7 -3.58 6.75 2.53
C ALA A 7 -3.78 5.25 2.70
N LYS A 8 -4.77 4.73 2.01
CA LYS A 8 -5.09 3.30 2.04
C LYS A 8 -5.13 2.79 0.61
N TYR A 9 -4.30 1.80 0.33
CA TYR A 9 -4.20 1.21 -1.01
C TYR A 9 -4.53 -0.28 -0.94
N LYS A 10 -5.13 -0.77 -2.02
CA LYS A 10 -5.38 -2.20 -2.19
C LYS A 10 -4.38 -2.73 -3.21
N LEU A 11 -3.57 -3.70 -2.81
CA LEU A 11 -2.61 -4.36 -3.68
C LEU A 11 -3.14 -5.76 -4.00
N MET A 12 -3.40 -6.00 -5.29
CA MET A 12 -3.90 -7.28 -5.75
C MET A 12 -2.74 -8.16 -6.19
N PRO A 13 -2.64 -9.41 -5.72
CA PRO A 13 -1.62 -10.32 -6.21
C PRO A 13 -1.99 -10.87 -7.58
N GLU A 14 -1.01 -11.40 -8.29
CA GLU A 14 -1.24 -11.97 -9.62
C GLU A 14 -1.98 -13.30 -9.58
N SER A 15 -1.91 -14.03 -8.47
CA SER A 15 -2.61 -15.31 -8.33
C SER A 15 -2.84 -15.60 -6.85
N PRO A 16 -3.75 -16.57 -6.54
CA PRO A 16 -4.01 -16.95 -5.14
C PRO A 16 -2.80 -17.55 -4.42
N GLU A 17 -1.80 -18.02 -5.17
CA GLU A 17 -0.63 -18.68 -4.60
C GLU A 17 0.46 -17.72 -4.17
N VAL A 18 0.34 -16.45 -4.51
CA VAL A 18 1.34 -15.44 -4.14
C VAL A 18 1.35 -15.25 -2.63
N ASP A 19 2.56 -15.23 -2.06
CA ASP A 19 2.74 -15.01 -0.63
C ASP A 19 2.57 -13.52 -0.31
N LEU A 20 1.45 -13.18 0.31
CA LEU A 20 1.13 -11.80 0.65
C LEU A 20 2.08 -11.21 1.69
N LYS A 21 2.72 -12.05 2.52
CA LYS A 21 3.69 -11.56 3.49
C LYS A 21 4.89 -10.92 2.81
N ILE A 22 5.32 -11.49 1.69
CA ILE A 22 6.45 -10.94 0.95
C ILE A 22 6.06 -9.58 0.38
N ILE A 23 4.86 -9.46 -0.17
CA ILE A 23 4.37 -8.18 -0.68
C ILE A 23 4.26 -7.17 0.46
N GLU A 24 3.74 -7.58 1.60
CA GLU A 24 3.61 -6.71 2.77
C GLU A 24 4.97 -6.16 3.20
N GLU A 25 5.97 -7.02 3.30
CA GLU A 25 7.31 -6.60 3.73
C GLU A 25 7.92 -5.60 2.76
N LYS A 26 7.75 -5.84 1.46
CA LYS A 26 8.25 -4.92 0.44
C LYS A 26 7.51 -3.59 0.48
N ALA A 27 6.20 -3.63 0.66
CA ALA A 27 5.41 -2.41 0.77
C ALA A 27 5.82 -1.58 1.98
N LYS A 28 6.08 -2.23 3.12
CA LYS A 28 6.52 -1.54 4.33
C LYS A 28 7.85 -0.81 4.11
N LYS A 29 8.77 -1.45 3.42
CA LYS A 29 10.06 -0.81 3.13
C LYS A 29 9.91 0.37 2.19
N ILE A 30 9.02 0.25 1.21
CA ILE A 30 8.74 1.35 0.29
C ILE A 30 8.21 2.55 1.06
N VAL A 31 7.25 2.34 1.97
CA VAL A 31 6.69 3.41 2.78
C VAL A 31 7.76 4.06 3.64
N GLU A 32 8.60 3.25 4.29
CA GLU A 32 9.67 3.78 5.15
C GLU A 32 10.67 4.60 4.36
N ASN A 33 11.09 4.13 3.18
CA ASN A 33 12.03 4.84 2.33
C ASN A 33 11.45 6.14 1.79
N PHE A 34 10.14 6.20 1.65
CA PHE A 34 9.45 7.40 1.20
C PHE A 34 9.36 8.46 2.31
N GLY A 35 9.63 8.08 3.55
CA GLY A 35 9.48 8.98 4.70
C GLY A 35 8.13 8.87 5.37
N GLY A 36 7.37 7.84 5.03
CA GLY A 36 6.08 7.58 5.66
C GLY A 36 6.18 6.67 6.86
N LYS A 37 5.04 6.42 7.47
CA LYS A 37 4.92 5.50 8.60
C LYS A 37 3.83 4.47 8.32
N ASN A 38 4.20 3.21 8.46
CA ASN A 38 3.23 2.12 8.34
C ASN A 38 2.27 2.16 9.54
N LYS A 39 0.97 2.01 9.26
CA LYS A 39 -0.06 2.03 10.29
C LYS A 39 -0.70 0.67 10.45
N GLU A 40 -1.47 0.23 9.48
CA GLU A 40 -2.21 -1.01 9.60
C GLU A 40 -2.23 -1.73 8.27
N TYR A 41 -2.01 -3.04 8.31
CA TYR A 41 -2.08 -3.89 7.12
C TYR A 41 -3.13 -4.97 7.38
N SER A 42 -3.98 -5.20 6.41
CA SER A 42 -5.02 -6.21 6.53
C SER A 42 -5.17 -6.99 5.23
N ILE A 43 -5.83 -8.14 5.33
CA ILE A 43 -6.08 -9.01 4.18
C ILE A 43 -7.56 -8.94 3.87
N GLU A 44 -7.90 -8.72 2.59
CA GLU A 44 -9.27 -8.68 2.13
C GLU A 44 -9.52 -9.80 1.14
N PRO A 45 -10.39 -10.77 1.46
CA PRO A 45 -10.76 -11.79 0.48
C PRO A 45 -11.52 -11.16 -0.69
N ILE A 46 -11.15 -11.52 -1.90
CA ILE A 46 -11.79 -10.98 -3.09
C ILE A 46 -12.75 -12.03 -3.66
N ALA A 47 -12.27 -12.85 -4.59
CA ALA A 47 -13.08 -13.87 -5.23
C ALA A 47 -12.17 -14.96 -5.77
N PHE A 48 -12.69 -16.15 -5.94
CA PHE A 48 -11.95 -17.28 -6.53
C PHE A 48 -10.65 -17.58 -5.79
N GLY A 49 -10.65 -17.43 -4.47
CA GLY A 49 -9.48 -17.68 -3.65
C GLY A 49 -8.45 -16.55 -3.64
N LEU A 50 -8.66 -15.49 -4.40
CA LEU A 50 -7.78 -14.33 -4.36
C LEU A 50 -7.99 -13.52 -3.09
N LYS A 51 -6.90 -13.01 -2.55
CA LYS A 51 -6.90 -12.12 -1.40
C LYS A 51 -6.02 -10.93 -1.70
N ALA A 52 -6.52 -9.75 -1.42
CA ALA A 52 -5.74 -8.52 -1.58
C ALA A 52 -5.15 -8.12 -0.25
N ILE A 53 -4.05 -7.37 -0.29
CA ILE A 53 -3.53 -6.76 0.93
C ILE A 53 -3.89 -5.28 0.92
N ILE A 54 -4.42 -4.81 2.04
CA ILE A 54 -4.77 -3.41 2.23
C ILE A 54 -3.66 -2.79 3.05
N VAL A 55 -2.99 -1.80 2.49
CA VAL A 55 -1.90 -1.11 3.16
C VAL A 55 -2.38 0.27 3.59
N PHE A 56 -2.27 0.55 4.89
CA PHE A 56 -2.61 1.85 5.43
C PHE A 56 -1.35 2.46 6.04
N PHE A 57 -1.04 3.69 5.62
CA PHE A 57 0.15 4.38 6.09
C PHE A 57 -0.10 5.88 6.14
N SER A 58 0.77 6.59 6.85
CA SER A 58 0.76 8.04 6.86
C SER A 58 2.03 8.57 6.22
N TYR A 59 1.97 9.79 5.70
CA TYR A 59 3.12 10.42 5.06
C TYR A 59 2.97 11.95 5.13
N PRO A 60 4.10 12.69 5.07
CA PRO A 60 4.04 14.16 5.05
C PRO A 60 3.29 14.66 3.81
N ASP A 61 2.43 15.66 3.99
CA ASP A 61 1.58 16.14 2.89
C ASP A 61 2.33 16.93 1.83
N ASP A 62 3.60 17.22 2.04
CA ASP A 62 4.44 17.84 1.02
C ASP A 62 5.06 16.81 0.06
N LYS A 63 4.77 15.54 0.24
CA LYS A 63 5.21 14.48 -0.66
C LYS A 63 4.06 14.02 -1.54
N ASN A 64 4.41 13.50 -2.71
CA ASN A 64 3.42 13.06 -3.70
C ASN A 64 3.21 11.54 -3.58
N ALA A 65 2.00 11.14 -3.14
CA ALA A 65 1.68 9.72 -2.96
C ALA A 65 1.69 8.94 -4.27
N GLU A 66 1.58 9.60 -5.42
CA GLU A 66 1.66 8.91 -6.70
C GLU A 66 2.99 8.18 -6.89
N GLU A 67 4.06 8.70 -6.30
CA GLU A 67 5.36 8.04 -6.34
C GLU A 67 5.30 6.70 -5.61
N LEU A 68 4.60 6.64 -4.48
CA LEU A 68 4.41 5.41 -3.74
C LEU A 68 3.55 4.41 -4.53
N GLU A 69 2.49 4.89 -5.13
CA GLU A 69 1.61 4.04 -5.93
C GLU A 69 2.40 3.39 -7.06
N GLU A 70 3.26 4.15 -7.73
CA GLU A 70 4.10 3.61 -8.79
C GLU A 70 5.06 2.55 -8.25
N GLN A 71 5.68 2.80 -7.10
CA GLN A 71 6.59 1.83 -6.49
C GLN A 71 5.86 0.55 -6.06
N PHE A 72 4.65 0.68 -5.51
CA PHE A 72 3.85 -0.49 -5.16
C PHE A 72 3.55 -1.34 -6.40
N SER A 73 3.27 -0.69 -7.53
CA SER A 73 2.95 -1.41 -8.77
C SER A 73 4.13 -2.17 -9.33
N LYS A 74 5.34 -1.83 -8.91
CA LYS A 74 6.56 -2.51 -9.34
C LYS A 74 6.97 -3.67 -8.44
N ILE A 75 6.26 -3.88 -7.33
CA ILE A 75 6.53 -5.04 -6.47
C ILE A 75 6.24 -6.32 -7.26
N GLU A 76 7.16 -7.27 -7.20
CA GLU A 76 6.99 -8.54 -7.89
C GLU A 76 5.71 -9.23 -7.44
N ASN A 77 4.95 -9.75 -8.40
CA ASN A 77 3.70 -10.49 -8.19
C ASN A 77 2.51 -9.62 -7.76
N VAL A 78 2.64 -8.30 -7.84
CA VAL A 78 1.50 -7.40 -7.67
C VAL A 78 0.90 -7.13 -9.05
N ALA A 79 -0.37 -7.49 -9.21
CA ALA A 79 -1.08 -7.32 -10.48
C ALA A 79 -1.66 -5.92 -10.64
N SER A 80 -2.15 -5.34 -9.55
CA SER A 80 -2.74 -4.00 -9.62
C SER A 80 -2.68 -3.31 -8.26
N VAL A 81 -2.72 -1.98 -8.30
CA VAL A 81 -2.71 -1.12 -7.12
C VAL A 81 -3.88 -0.17 -7.25
N GLN A 82 -4.69 -0.07 -6.21
CA GLN A 82 -5.87 0.79 -6.21
C GLN A 82 -5.90 1.66 -4.96
N LEU A 83 -6.06 2.96 -5.15
CA LEU A 83 -6.27 3.87 -4.03
C LEU A 83 -7.69 3.70 -3.51
N ILE A 84 -7.83 3.36 -2.22
CA ILE A 84 -9.12 3.16 -1.59
C ILE A 84 -9.57 4.40 -0.85
N ASP A 85 -8.65 5.02 -0.11
CA ASP A 85 -8.98 6.17 0.71
C ASP A 85 -7.74 7.04 0.90
N MET A 86 -7.96 8.34 0.95
CA MET A 86 -6.89 9.29 1.23
C MET A 86 -7.50 10.47 1.97
N ARG A 87 -6.91 10.83 3.10
CA ARG A 87 -7.42 11.93 3.90
C ARG A 87 -6.30 12.61 4.67
N LYS A 88 -6.52 13.86 5.00
CA LYS A 88 -5.60 14.58 5.86
C LYS A 88 -5.87 14.17 7.31
N ILE A 89 -4.82 13.77 8.00
CA ILE A 89 -4.92 13.31 9.39
C ILE A 89 -4.55 14.42 10.37
N ALA A 90 -3.54 15.20 10.04
CA ALA A 90 -3.07 16.24 10.95
C ALA A 90 -2.49 17.43 10.20
#